data_2c26741a6246dfee4515431b2c17cb9f
#
_entry.id   2c26741a6246dfee4515431b2c17cb9f
#
_cell.length_a   1.000
_cell.length_b   1.000
_cell.length_c   1.000
_cell.angle_alpha   90.00
_cell.angle_beta   90.00
_cell.angle_gamma   90.00
#
_symmetry.space_group_name_H-M   'P 1'
#
loop_
_entity.id
_entity.type
_entity.pdbx_description
1 polymer ?
#
loop_
_entity_poly.entity_id
_entity_poly.type
_entity_poly.pdbx_seq_one_letter_code
_entity_poly.pdbx_strand_id
1 'polypeptide(L)'
;MDTTPGCRVVRPGDGYAGRQGLAYGAGISAETAGSTGLCLHTVVIPPGGRASAHLHAHHESAVYVVSGVSEMWWGEGLAHRDVVTAGEFIYIPAGVPHLPVNPSRTDPVTAVIARTDPNEQESVVLLPDLDALVPPPIPPG
;
A
#
# COMPACT_ATOMS: atom_id res chain seq x y z
N MET A 1 -19.26 -25.00 -19.05
CA MET A 1 -18.79 -23.71 -18.52
C MET A 1 -17.76 -23.14 -19.48
N ASP A 2 -17.98 -21.93 -19.93
CA ASP A 2 -17.05 -21.28 -20.86
C ASP A 2 -15.77 -20.87 -20.11
N THR A 3 -14.64 -21.41 -20.53
CA THR A 3 -13.34 -21.12 -19.95
C THR A 3 -12.48 -20.22 -20.87
N THR A 4 -13.09 -19.64 -21.91
CA THR A 4 -12.39 -18.76 -22.83
C THR A 4 -11.85 -17.53 -22.06
N PRO A 5 -10.54 -17.24 -22.17
CA PRO A 5 -10.00 -16.03 -21.56
C PRO A 5 -10.63 -14.76 -22.14
N GLY A 6 -10.91 -13.79 -21.28
CA GLY A 6 -11.48 -12.53 -21.71
C GLY A 6 -11.13 -11.42 -20.73
N CYS A 7 -11.29 -10.18 -21.19
CA CYS A 7 -11.11 -9.02 -20.32
C CYS A 7 -12.26 -8.93 -19.32
N ARG A 8 -11.93 -8.46 -18.14
CA ARG A 8 -12.92 -8.25 -17.07
C ARG A 8 -12.82 -6.85 -16.51
N VAL A 9 -13.97 -6.23 -16.30
CA VAL A 9 -14.07 -4.95 -15.62
C VAL A 9 -14.45 -5.23 -14.17
N VAL A 10 -13.63 -4.77 -13.25
CA VAL A 10 -13.93 -4.83 -11.82
C VAL A 10 -14.33 -3.42 -11.39
N ARG A 11 -15.54 -3.29 -10.88
CA ARG A 11 -16.03 -2.01 -10.37
C ARG A 11 -15.79 -1.97 -8.87
N PRO A 12 -15.29 -0.84 -8.34
CA PRO A 12 -15.04 -0.75 -6.91
C PRO A 12 -16.32 -1.02 -6.12
N GLY A 13 -16.19 -1.89 -5.13
CA GLY A 13 -17.20 -2.15 -4.12
C GLY A 13 -16.75 -1.59 -2.78
N ASP A 14 -17.19 -2.23 -1.71
CA ASP A 14 -16.69 -1.90 -0.37
C ASP A 14 -15.21 -2.26 -0.29
N GLY A 15 -14.44 -1.41 0.38
CA GLY A 15 -13.03 -1.64 0.61
C GLY A 15 -12.80 -2.71 1.67
N TYR A 16 -11.54 -3.01 1.92
CA TYR A 16 -11.13 -3.93 2.97
C TYR A 16 -10.06 -3.29 3.86
N ALA A 17 -9.99 -3.75 5.12
CA ALA A 17 -8.94 -3.32 6.04
C ALA A 17 -7.71 -4.21 5.84
N GLY A 18 -6.57 -3.59 5.52
CA GLY A 18 -5.30 -4.30 5.43
C GLY A 18 -4.69 -4.59 6.79
N ARG A 19 -3.83 -5.60 6.86
CA ARG A 19 -3.08 -5.94 8.08
C ARG A 19 -2.17 -4.81 8.54
N GLN A 20 -1.76 -3.95 7.61
CA GLN A 20 -0.93 -2.78 7.87
C GLN A 20 -1.68 -1.64 8.57
N GLY A 21 -2.98 -1.75 8.73
CA GLY A 21 -3.81 -0.75 9.40
C GLY A 21 -4.43 0.31 8.50
N LEU A 22 -4.33 0.15 7.17
CA LEU A 22 -4.93 1.08 6.20
C LEU A 22 -6.18 0.46 5.57
N ALA A 23 -7.06 1.32 5.07
CA ALA A 23 -8.21 0.91 4.27
C ALA A 23 -7.81 0.86 2.80
N TYR A 24 -8.10 -0.26 2.15
CA TYR A 24 -7.82 -0.50 0.74
C TYR A 24 -9.10 -0.61 -0.05
N GLY A 25 -9.08 -0.08 -1.28
CA GLY A 25 -10.14 -0.29 -2.24
C GLY A 25 -9.82 -1.52 -3.10
N ALA A 26 -10.72 -2.50 -3.10
CA ALA A 26 -10.53 -3.70 -3.90
C ALA A 26 -10.50 -3.36 -5.40
N GLY A 27 -9.57 -3.99 -6.11
CA GLY A 27 -9.42 -3.85 -7.55
C GLY A 27 -9.25 -5.22 -8.19
N ILE A 28 -8.14 -5.42 -8.88
CA ILE A 28 -7.84 -6.67 -9.58
C ILE A 28 -7.09 -7.62 -8.63
N SER A 29 -7.61 -8.83 -8.48
CA SER A 29 -6.98 -9.90 -7.71
C SER A 29 -7.47 -11.25 -8.21
N ALA A 30 -6.95 -12.33 -7.63
CA ALA A 30 -7.44 -13.68 -7.93
C ALA A 30 -8.94 -13.78 -7.61
N GLU A 31 -9.37 -13.19 -6.50
CA GLU A 31 -10.76 -13.24 -6.06
C GLU A 31 -11.69 -12.46 -6.99
N THR A 32 -11.31 -11.26 -7.40
CA THR A 32 -12.19 -10.38 -8.17
C THR A 32 -12.17 -10.66 -9.68
N ALA A 33 -11.03 -11.04 -10.21
CA ALA A 33 -10.84 -11.15 -11.67
C ALA A 33 -10.22 -12.47 -12.12
N GLY A 34 -9.79 -13.30 -11.17
CA GLY A 34 -9.10 -14.54 -11.51
C GLY A 34 -7.66 -14.32 -11.97
N SER A 35 -7.02 -13.24 -11.56
CA SER A 35 -5.62 -13.01 -11.91
C SER A 35 -4.71 -14.08 -11.32
N THR A 36 -3.62 -14.38 -11.99
CA THR A 36 -2.73 -15.47 -11.60
C THR A 36 -1.36 -15.00 -11.09
N GLY A 37 -0.97 -13.77 -11.40
CA GLY A 37 0.37 -13.30 -11.06
C GLY A 37 0.43 -11.88 -10.51
N LEU A 38 -0.69 -11.17 -10.46
CA LEU A 38 -0.69 -9.79 -10.00
C LEU A 38 -1.98 -9.41 -9.29
N CYS A 39 -1.88 -8.36 -8.48
CA CYS A 39 -3.04 -7.64 -7.99
C CYS A 39 -2.83 -6.12 -8.16
N LEU A 40 -3.92 -5.39 -8.24
CA LEU A 40 -3.93 -3.94 -8.34
C LEU A 40 -5.07 -3.41 -7.48
N HIS A 41 -4.77 -2.52 -6.58
CA HIS A 41 -5.78 -1.95 -5.68
C HIS A 41 -5.43 -0.50 -5.32
N THR A 42 -6.37 0.17 -4.67
CA THR A 42 -6.17 1.54 -4.19
C THR A 42 -5.95 1.55 -2.69
N VAL A 43 -5.32 2.59 -2.19
CA VAL A 43 -5.17 2.85 -0.77
C VAL A 43 -5.34 4.34 -0.50
N VAL A 44 -5.96 4.65 0.63
CA VAL A 44 -6.09 6.02 1.13
C VAL A 44 -5.46 6.08 2.51
N ILE A 45 -4.53 7.03 2.68
CA ILE A 45 -3.97 7.34 4.00
C ILE A 45 -4.59 8.66 4.44
N PRO A 46 -5.43 8.65 5.48
CA PRO A 46 -6.07 9.89 5.93
C PRO A 46 -5.05 10.89 6.45
N PRO A 47 -5.42 12.16 6.59
CA PRO A 47 -4.54 13.16 7.18
C PRO A 47 -3.99 12.69 8.53
N GLY A 48 -2.68 12.79 8.71
CA GLY A 48 -2.00 12.33 9.92
C GLY A 48 -1.92 10.82 10.09
N GLY A 49 -2.43 10.05 9.13
CA GLY A 49 -2.45 8.59 9.19
C GLY A 49 -1.13 7.95 8.81
N ARG A 50 -0.99 6.67 9.17
CA ARG A 50 0.17 5.87 8.82
C ARG A 50 -0.20 4.39 8.84
N ALA A 51 0.55 3.59 8.09
CA ALA A 51 0.47 2.14 8.22
C ALA A 51 1.34 1.65 9.36
N SER A 52 1.11 0.42 9.82
CA SER A 52 2.06 -0.30 10.66
C SER A 52 3.29 -0.69 9.83
N ALA A 53 4.47 -0.70 10.44
CA ALA A 53 5.68 -1.15 9.79
C ALA A 53 5.53 -2.62 9.37
N HIS A 54 5.88 -2.93 8.14
CA HIS A 54 5.73 -4.27 7.59
C HIS A 54 6.66 -4.51 6.41
N LEU A 55 6.73 -5.76 5.98
CA LEU A 55 7.36 -6.14 4.72
C LEU A 55 6.47 -7.15 4.00
N HIS A 56 6.72 -7.32 2.72
CA HIS A 56 6.12 -8.38 1.90
C HIS A 56 7.21 -9.40 1.59
N ALA A 57 7.07 -10.63 2.12
CA ALA A 57 8.17 -11.60 2.12
C ALA A 57 8.50 -12.10 0.72
N HIS A 58 7.50 -12.26 -0.15
CA HIS A 58 7.64 -13.00 -1.40
C HIS A 58 7.27 -12.25 -2.66
N HIS A 59 6.83 -10.99 -2.57
CA HIS A 59 6.48 -10.22 -3.76
C HIS A 59 6.99 -8.78 -3.67
N GLU A 60 7.06 -8.16 -4.82
CA GLU A 60 7.43 -6.76 -4.94
C GLU A 60 6.19 -5.90 -5.18
N SER A 61 6.29 -4.61 -4.90
CA SER A 61 5.21 -3.65 -5.07
C SER A 61 5.67 -2.44 -5.87
N ALA A 62 4.76 -1.92 -6.66
CA ALA A 62 4.91 -0.63 -7.33
C ALA A 62 3.73 0.25 -6.94
N VAL A 63 4.01 1.48 -6.54
CA VAL A 63 3.00 2.42 -6.05
C VAL A 63 3.04 3.68 -6.90
N TYR A 64 1.86 4.14 -7.30
CA TYR A 64 1.68 5.44 -7.97
C TYR A 64 0.85 6.34 -7.07
N VAL A 65 1.39 7.50 -6.71
CA VAL A 65 0.66 8.48 -5.89
C VAL A 65 -0.22 9.32 -6.80
N VAL A 66 -1.53 9.21 -6.61
CA VAL A 66 -2.53 9.95 -7.39
C VAL A 66 -2.69 11.37 -6.86
N SER A 67 -2.75 11.51 -5.54
CA SER A 67 -2.92 12.81 -4.89
C SER A 67 -2.32 12.80 -3.49
N GLY A 68 -1.95 13.97 -3.02
CA GLY A 68 -1.35 14.15 -1.71
C GLY A 68 0.17 13.99 -1.70
N VAL A 69 0.72 14.02 -0.51
CA VAL A 69 2.16 13.87 -0.25
C VAL A 69 2.35 12.78 0.82
N SER A 70 3.14 11.78 0.50
CA SER A 70 3.45 10.68 1.40
C SER A 70 4.92 10.70 1.80
N GLU A 71 5.22 10.30 3.02
CA GLU A 71 6.58 9.95 3.43
C GLU A 71 6.68 8.44 3.48
N MET A 72 7.71 7.88 2.87
CA MET A 72 8.01 6.45 2.94
C MET A 72 9.28 6.24 3.74
N TRP A 73 9.13 5.63 4.92
CA TRP A 73 10.26 5.19 5.74
C TRP A 73 10.55 3.74 5.39
N TRP A 74 11.81 3.38 5.14
CA TRP A 74 12.14 2.05 4.66
C TRP A 74 13.56 1.60 5.01
N GLY A 75 13.78 0.31 4.82
CA GLY A 75 15.07 -0.32 5.02
C GLY A 75 15.27 -0.81 6.44
N GLU A 76 16.46 -1.32 6.73
CA GLU A 76 16.81 -1.81 8.05
C GLU A 76 16.69 -0.69 9.09
N GLY A 77 15.94 -0.94 10.16
CA GLY A 77 15.67 0.05 11.19
C GLY A 77 14.90 1.27 10.69
N LEU A 78 14.27 1.18 9.51
CA LEU A 78 13.58 2.29 8.85
C LEU A 78 14.48 3.54 8.73
N ALA A 79 15.75 3.32 8.41
CA ALA A 79 16.78 4.37 8.41
C ALA A 79 16.68 5.34 7.22
N HIS A 80 15.94 4.96 6.18
CA HIS A 80 15.77 5.78 4.98
C HIS A 80 14.38 6.41 4.94
N ARG A 81 14.30 7.62 4.39
CA ARG A 81 13.04 8.33 4.26
C ARG A 81 13.00 9.05 2.91
N ASP A 82 11.96 8.79 2.15
CA ASP A 82 11.69 9.48 0.89
C ASP A 82 10.35 10.18 0.96
N VAL A 83 10.26 11.35 0.35
CA VAL A 83 9.00 12.08 0.16
C VAL A 83 8.51 11.80 -1.25
N VAL A 84 7.28 11.32 -1.38
CA VAL A 84 6.68 10.95 -2.66
C VAL A 84 5.43 11.79 -2.87
N THR A 85 5.39 12.55 -3.96
CA THR A 85 4.29 13.46 -4.25
C THR A 85 3.43 12.95 -5.41
N ALA A 86 2.27 13.57 -5.60
CA ALA A 86 1.35 13.22 -6.70
C ALA A 86 2.07 13.17 -8.04
N GLY A 87 1.82 12.11 -8.80
CA GLY A 87 2.45 11.86 -10.10
C GLY A 87 3.74 11.07 -10.04
N GLU A 88 4.24 10.77 -8.85
CA GLU A 88 5.49 10.04 -8.66
C GLU A 88 5.23 8.57 -8.33
N PHE A 89 6.27 7.76 -8.51
CA PHE A 89 6.23 6.32 -8.30
C PHE A 89 7.22 5.92 -7.21
N ILE A 90 6.88 4.87 -6.46
CA ILE A 90 7.84 4.23 -5.57
C ILE A 90 7.84 2.72 -5.81
N TYR A 91 9.02 2.13 -5.83
CA TYR A 91 9.22 0.69 -5.96
C TYR A 91 9.63 0.11 -4.60
N ILE A 92 8.99 -0.98 -4.19
CA ILE A 92 9.27 -1.65 -2.93
C ILE A 92 9.66 -3.10 -3.22
N PRO A 93 10.95 -3.46 -3.09
CA PRO A 93 11.40 -4.85 -3.27
C PRO A 93 10.79 -5.78 -2.23
N ALA A 94 10.74 -7.07 -2.53
CA ALA A 94 10.38 -8.08 -1.55
C ALA A 94 11.36 -8.05 -0.36
N GLY A 95 10.83 -8.26 0.83
CA GLY A 95 11.63 -8.35 2.05
C GLY A 95 12.12 -7.02 2.64
N VAL A 96 11.81 -5.90 2.03
CA VAL A 96 12.24 -4.59 2.54
C VAL A 96 11.20 -4.04 3.52
N PRO A 97 11.57 -3.79 4.79
CA PRO A 97 10.69 -3.14 5.75
C PRO A 97 10.31 -1.74 5.30
N HIS A 98 9.05 -1.37 5.47
CA HIS A 98 8.59 -0.03 5.11
C HIS A 98 7.39 0.41 5.92
N LEU A 99 7.22 1.73 6.00
CA LEU A 99 6.13 2.37 6.74
C LEU A 99 5.78 3.68 6.06
N PRO A 100 4.63 3.75 5.36
CA PRO A 100 4.16 5.00 4.77
C PRO A 100 3.43 5.86 5.79
N VAL A 101 3.62 7.18 5.69
CA VAL A 101 3.01 8.18 6.57
C VAL A 101 2.43 9.29 5.71
N ASN A 102 1.26 9.79 6.09
CA ASN A 102 0.72 11.02 5.55
C ASN A 102 1.01 12.17 6.53
N PRO A 103 1.97 13.06 6.23
CA PRO A 103 2.31 14.14 7.13
C PRO A 103 1.34 15.32 7.09
N SER A 104 0.43 15.37 6.13
CA SER A 104 -0.55 16.46 6.02
C SER A 104 -1.57 16.38 7.15
N ARG A 105 -2.00 17.55 7.62
CA ARG A 105 -3.08 17.66 8.60
C ARG A 105 -4.45 17.77 7.95
N THR A 106 -4.50 18.03 6.65
CA THR A 106 -5.74 18.37 5.94
C THR A 106 -6.05 17.47 4.78
N ASP A 107 -5.03 16.98 4.06
CA ASP A 107 -5.22 16.30 2.77
C ASP A 107 -4.92 14.81 2.88
N PRO A 108 -5.79 13.94 2.35
CA PRO A 108 -5.48 12.52 2.25
C PRO A 108 -4.43 12.25 1.19
N VAL A 109 -3.75 11.11 1.31
CA VAL A 109 -2.94 10.53 0.24
C VAL A 109 -3.77 9.45 -0.43
N THR A 110 -3.90 9.50 -1.74
CA THR A 110 -4.52 8.45 -2.54
C THR A 110 -3.47 7.85 -3.46
N ALA A 111 -3.37 6.54 -3.45
CA ALA A 111 -2.38 5.83 -4.26
C ALA A 111 -2.98 4.58 -4.88
N VAL A 112 -2.33 4.10 -5.94
CA VAL A 112 -2.63 2.82 -6.60
C VAL A 112 -1.42 1.94 -6.41
N ILE A 113 -1.65 0.68 -6.00
CA ILE A 113 -0.60 -0.28 -5.69
C ILE A 113 -0.75 -1.51 -6.57
N ALA A 114 0.32 -1.87 -7.26
CA ALA A 114 0.43 -3.14 -7.99
C ALA A 114 1.39 -4.06 -7.24
N ARG A 115 1.08 -5.34 -7.15
CA ARG A 115 1.94 -6.36 -6.56
C ARG A 115 2.06 -7.56 -7.45
N THR A 116 3.19 -8.25 -7.37
CA THR A 116 3.45 -9.49 -8.13
C THR A 116 2.91 -10.71 -7.40
N ASP A 117 1.70 -10.59 -6.87
CA ASP A 117 0.95 -11.65 -6.20
C ASP A 117 -0.54 -11.43 -6.49
N PRO A 118 -1.31 -12.48 -6.79
CA PRO A 118 -2.73 -12.31 -7.08
C PRO A 118 -3.60 -12.08 -5.82
N ASN A 119 -3.03 -12.20 -4.63
CA ASN A 119 -3.75 -12.04 -3.36
C ASN A 119 -3.24 -10.82 -2.60
N GLU A 120 -4.11 -9.85 -2.32
CA GLU A 120 -3.72 -8.51 -1.84
C GLU A 120 -2.96 -8.52 -0.51
N GLN A 121 -3.26 -9.46 0.39
CA GLN A 121 -2.67 -9.52 1.72
C GLN A 121 -1.69 -10.68 1.88
N GLU A 122 -1.25 -11.29 0.79
CA GLU A 122 -0.32 -12.40 0.84
C GLU A 122 1.06 -11.92 1.31
N SER A 123 1.72 -12.76 2.08
CA SER A 123 3.08 -12.58 2.60
C SER A 123 3.34 -11.27 3.37
N VAL A 124 2.31 -10.63 3.90
CA VAL A 124 2.49 -9.46 4.79
C VAL A 124 3.04 -9.92 6.13
N VAL A 125 4.19 -9.39 6.51
CA VAL A 125 4.82 -9.64 7.81
C VAL A 125 4.86 -8.32 8.58
N LEU A 126 4.15 -8.24 9.70
CA LEU A 126 4.14 -7.05 10.55
C LEU A 126 5.42 -6.99 11.39
N LEU A 127 5.94 -5.78 11.55
CA LEU A 127 7.19 -5.51 12.26
C LEU A 127 6.92 -4.47 13.37
N PRO A 128 6.17 -4.84 14.42
CA PRO A 128 5.70 -3.87 15.41
C PRO A 128 6.81 -3.14 16.15
N ASP A 129 7.98 -3.75 16.30
CA ASP A 129 9.11 -3.10 16.97
C ASP A 129 9.63 -1.90 16.19
N LEU A 130 9.36 -1.81 14.88
CA LEU A 130 9.80 -0.70 14.06
C LEU A 130 8.83 0.49 14.11
N ASP A 131 7.60 0.29 14.53
CA ASP A 131 6.59 1.35 14.54
C ASP A 131 7.04 2.57 15.36
N ALA A 132 7.68 2.34 16.49
CA ALA A 132 8.13 3.41 17.38
C ALA A 132 9.33 4.21 16.83
N LEU A 133 9.99 3.71 15.79
CA LEU A 133 11.14 4.40 15.19
C LEU A 133 10.73 5.58 14.31
N VAL A 134 9.47 5.60 13.86
CA VAL A 134 8.94 6.70 13.07
C VAL A 134 8.09 7.57 13.98
N PRO A 135 8.43 8.85 14.16
CA PRO A 135 7.63 9.73 15.03
C PRO A 135 6.23 9.91 14.44
N PRO A 136 5.20 9.99 15.30
CA PRO A 136 3.86 10.26 14.81
C PRO A 136 3.81 11.64 14.14
N PRO A 137 2.90 11.84 13.15
CA PRO A 137 2.69 13.16 12.58
C PRO A 137 2.31 14.16 13.69
N ILE A 138 2.68 15.43 13.48
CA ILE A 138 2.36 16.48 14.46
C ILE A 138 0.84 16.58 14.57
N PRO A 139 0.25 16.40 15.76
CA PRO A 139 -1.19 16.49 15.91
C PRO A 139 -1.70 17.88 15.55
N PRO A 140 -2.95 17.99 15.06
CA PRO A 140 -3.54 19.29 14.79
C PRO A 140 -3.62 20.09 16.07
N GLY A 141 -3.14 21.32 16.01
CA GLY A 141 -3.16 22.26 17.14
C GLY A 141 -4.53 22.84 17.37
#